data_1b1029d0a843fa41c692da78808e55a8
#
_entry.id   1b1029d0a843fa41c692da78808e55a8
#
_cell.length_a   1.000
_cell.length_b   1.000
_cell.length_c   1.000
_cell.angle_alpha   90.00
_cell.angle_beta   90.00
_cell.angle_gamma   90.00
#
_symmetry.space_group_name_H-M   'P 1'
#
loop_
_entity.id
_entity.type
_entity.pdbx_description
1 polymer ?
#
loop_
_entity_poly.entity_id
_entity_poly.type
_entity_poly.pdbx_seq_one_letter_code
_entity_poly.pdbx_strand_id
1 'polypeptide(L)'
;TLGEVLERAGKNQIRIAETEKYPHVTFFFSGGRETEFNGERRLLCPSPKVATYDLKPEMSAFEIVAKINPELNKKSADFICLNFANADMVGHTGDFEAAVKACEAVDKCAESVINTALENGYTIIVIADHGNSDMMINEDGSPNTAHTTNLVPFILVDKTEKITLK
;
A
#
# COMPACT_ATOMS: atom_id res chain seq x y z
N THR A 1 -18.89 4.67 -3.92
CA THR A 1 -17.53 4.17 -3.63
C THR A 1 -17.50 2.64 -3.61
N LEU A 2 -16.31 2.05 -3.72
CA LEU A 2 -16.17 0.59 -3.62
C LEU A 2 -16.63 0.07 -2.24
N GLY A 3 -16.31 0.82 -1.18
CA GLY A 3 -16.75 0.47 0.18
C GLY A 3 -18.27 0.33 0.32
N GLU A 4 -19.04 1.20 -0.32
CA GLU A 4 -20.50 1.11 -0.34
C GLU A 4 -21.01 -0.12 -1.11
N VAL A 5 -20.35 -0.46 -2.22
CA VAL A 5 -20.73 -1.65 -3.01
C VAL A 5 -20.50 -2.91 -2.19
N LEU A 6 -19.36 -2.99 -1.49
CA LEU A 6 -19.05 -4.11 -0.59
C LEU A 6 -20.05 -4.21 0.58
N GLU A 7 -20.36 -3.08 1.23
CA GLU A 7 -21.37 -3.03 2.30
C GLU A 7 -22.73 -3.54 1.83
N ARG A 8 -23.21 -3.05 0.68
CA ARG A 8 -24.51 -3.49 0.09
C ARG A 8 -24.52 -4.98 -0.29
N ALA A 9 -23.34 -5.51 -0.65
CA ALA A 9 -23.17 -6.93 -0.94
C ALA A 9 -22.94 -7.80 0.30
N GLY A 10 -22.95 -7.22 1.50
CA GLY A 10 -22.71 -7.94 2.77
C GLY A 10 -21.28 -8.49 2.88
N LYS A 11 -20.30 -7.84 2.23
CA LYS A 11 -18.90 -8.26 2.16
C LYS A 11 -18.08 -7.62 3.26
N ASN A 12 -17.20 -8.41 3.87
CA ASN A 12 -16.23 -7.92 4.83
C ASN A 12 -15.03 -7.27 4.13
N GLN A 13 -14.55 -6.16 4.69
CA GLN A 13 -13.44 -5.41 4.12
C GLN A 13 -12.45 -4.95 5.20
N ILE A 14 -11.16 -4.93 4.85
CA ILE A 14 -10.09 -4.42 5.69
C ILE A 14 -9.38 -3.25 4.98
N ARG A 15 -9.11 -2.18 5.75
CA ARG A 15 -8.24 -1.08 5.37
C ARG A 15 -7.01 -1.13 6.25
N ILE A 16 -5.82 -1.12 5.67
CA ILE A 16 -4.58 -1.17 6.44
C ILE A 16 -3.51 -0.27 5.83
N ALA A 17 -2.93 0.57 6.65
CA ALA A 17 -1.78 1.40 6.31
C ALA A 17 -1.08 1.86 7.58
N GLU A 18 0.10 2.44 7.44
CA GLU A 18 0.72 3.21 8.51
C GLU A 18 0.18 4.66 8.57
N THR A 19 0.50 5.39 9.64
CA THR A 19 -0.09 6.71 9.98
C THR A 19 -0.15 7.66 8.79
N GLU A 20 0.93 7.80 8.02
CA GLU A 20 1.05 8.77 6.92
C GLU A 20 0.07 8.50 5.76
N LYS A 21 -0.28 7.26 5.54
CA LYS A 21 -1.15 6.83 4.44
C LYS A 21 -2.50 6.26 4.93
N TYR A 22 -2.76 6.29 6.23
CA TYR A 22 -4.03 5.82 6.77
C TYR A 22 -5.24 6.57 6.22
N PRO A 23 -5.23 7.91 6.11
CA PRO A 23 -6.33 8.63 5.46
C PRO A 23 -6.57 8.24 4.00
N HIS A 24 -5.52 7.82 3.29
CA HIS A 24 -5.63 7.44 1.87
C HIS A 24 -6.45 6.17 1.69
N VAL A 25 -6.24 5.15 2.54
CA VAL A 25 -7.00 3.89 2.49
C VAL A 25 -8.34 3.95 3.22
N THR A 26 -8.61 4.99 4.01
CA THR A 26 -9.85 5.19 4.77
C THR A 26 -10.67 6.34 4.22
N PHE A 27 -10.46 7.56 4.68
CA PHE A 27 -11.25 8.74 4.33
C PHE A 27 -11.32 9.00 2.82
N PHE A 28 -10.17 9.08 2.13
CA PHE A 28 -10.15 9.37 0.70
C PHE A 28 -10.70 8.21 -0.13
N PHE A 29 -10.31 6.98 0.17
CA PHE A 29 -10.83 5.80 -0.52
C PHE A 29 -12.34 5.62 -0.33
N SER A 30 -12.88 6.09 0.79
CA SER A 30 -14.30 6.07 1.12
C SER A 30 -15.08 7.29 0.58
N GLY A 31 -14.43 8.15 -0.23
CA GLY A 31 -15.06 9.33 -0.82
C GLY A 31 -15.41 10.43 0.18
N GLY A 32 -14.58 10.62 1.20
CA GLY A 32 -14.76 11.63 2.25
C GLY A 32 -15.60 11.15 3.45
N ARG A 33 -15.90 9.87 3.53
CA ARG A 33 -16.65 9.30 4.67
C ARG A 33 -15.70 8.94 5.80
N GLU A 34 -15.94 9.51 6.98
CA GLU A 34 -15.17 9.24 8.22
C GLU A 34 -15.55 7.90 8.87
N THR A 35 -16.85 7.59 8.91
CA THR A 35 -17.36 6.40 9.57
C THR A 35 -17.11 5.15 8.73
N GLU A 36 -16.79 4.05 9.40
CA GLU A 36 -16.63 2.74 8.78
C GLU A 36 -17.94 2.28 8.09
N PHE A 37 -17.80 1.52 7.03
CA PHE A 37 -18.92 0.77 6.44
C PHE A 37 -19.24 -0.46 7.29
N ASN A 38 -20.47 -0.96 7.21
CA ASN A 38 -20.80 -2.25 7.83
C ASN A 38 -19.90 -3.35 7.23
N GLY A 39 -19.22 -4.12 8.08
CA GLY A 39 -18.25 -5.11 7.66
C GLY A 39 -16.84 -4.55 7.37
N GLU A 40 -16.61 -3.23 7.53
CA GLU A 40 -15.29 -2.64 7.44
C GLU A 40 -14.54 -2.72 8.78
N ARG A 41 -13.28 -3.06 8.72
CA ARG A 41 -12.31 -2.96 9.83
C ARG A 41 -11.09 -2.17 9.37
N ARG A 42 -10.58 -1.35 10.24
CA ARG A 42 -9.41 -0.49 9.99
C ARG A 42 -8.25 -0.90 10.89
N LEU A 43 -7.11 -1.17 10.28
CA LEU A 43 -5.88 -1.56 10.97
C LEU A 43 -4.83 -0.47 10.76
N LEU A 44 -4.58 0.30 11.81
CA LEU A 44 -3.51 1.30 11.80
C LEU A 44 -2.20 0.68 12.31
N CYS A 45 -1.12 0.90 11.56
CA CYS A 45 0.26 0.69 12.02
C CYS A 45 0.87 2.07 12.29
N PRO A 46 1.30 2.39 13.52
CA PRO A 46 1.94 3.68 13.78
C PRO A 46 3.21 3.83 12.96
N SER A 47 3.37 4.95 12.25
CA SER A 47 4.63 5.30 11.60
C SER A 47 5.74 5.53 12.62
N PRO A 48 7.02 5.26 12.27
CA PRO A 48 8.13 5.46 13.20
C PRO A 48 8.27 6.93 13.56
N LYS A 49 8.62 7.19 14.83
CA LYS A 49 8.87 8.55 15.36
C LYS A 49 10.29 8.97 15.06
N VAL A 50 10.58 9.34 13.83
CA VAL A 50 11.86 9.87 13.35
C VAL A 50 11.69 11.29 12.81
N ALA A 51 12.77 12.04 12.69
CA ALA A 51 12.71 13.42 12.18
C ALA A 51 12.33 13.42 10.69
N THR A 52 12.93 12.53 9.91
CA THR A 52 12.67 12.30 8.48
C THR A 52 12.77 10.81 8.18
N TYR A 53 12.04 10.31 7.18
CA TYR A 53 11.91 8.87 6.93
C TYR A 53 13.12 8.24 6.24
N ASP A 54 14.07 9.02 5.73
CA ASP A 54 15.39 8.54 5.29
C ASP A 54 16.19 7.89 6.44
N LEU A 55 15.94 8.29 7.68
CA LEU A 55 16.56 7.69 8.88
C LEU A 55 16.01 6.30 9.21
N LYS A 56 14.83 5.94 8.67
CA LYS A 56 14.21 4.63 8.83
C LYS A 56 13.40 4.25 7.57
N PRO A 57 14.06 3.90 6.46
CA PRO A 57 13.42 3.69 5.16
C PRO A 57 12.39 2.55 5.13
N GLU A 58 12.58 1.52 5.97
CA GLU A 58 11.61 0.44 6.11
C GLU A 58 10.29 0.88 6.74
N MET A 59 10.27 2.05 7.41
CA MET A 59 9.12 2.62 8.09
C MET A 59 8.39 1.56 8.94
N SER A 60 7.08 1.33 8.71
CA SER A 60 6.30 0.30 9.41
C SER A 60 5.82 -0.82 8.46
N ALA A 61 6.50 -1.02 7.32
CA ALA A 61 6.09 -2.02 6.33
C ALA A 61 6.04 -3.45 6.91
N PHE A 62 7.02 -3.85 7.71
CA PHE A 62 7.04 -5.17 8.35
C PHE A 62 5.91 -5.35 9.39
N GLU A 63 5.50 -4.27 10.07
CA GLU A 63 4.36 -4.30 10.99
C GLU A 63 3.04 -4.48 10.25
N ILE A 64 2.91 -3.87 9.07
CA ILE A 64 1.77 -4.08 8.18
C ILE A 64 1.67 -5.56 7.80
N VAL A 65 2.78 -6.18 7.39
CA VAL A 65 2.83 -7.63 7.07
C VAL A 65 2.43 -8.47 8.27
N ALA A 66 2.99 -8.17 9.45
CA ALA A 66 2.68 -8.91 10.68
C ALA A 66 1.20 -8.83 11.07
N LYS A 67 0.51 -7.74 10.74
CA LYS A 67 -0.93 -7.58 11.01
C LYS A 67 -1.81 -8.19 9.94
N ILE A 68 -1.44 -8.10 8.66
CA ILE A 68 -2.33 -8.52 7.57
C ILE A 68 -2.25 -10.01 7.27
N ASN A 69 -1.07 -10.64 7.36
CA ASN A 69 -0.93 -12.06 7.05
C ASN A 69 -1.81 -12.97 7.92
N PRO A 70 -1.98 -12.75 9.25
CA PRO A 70 -2.95 -13.50 10.04
C PRO A 70 -4.40 -13.32 9.57
N GLU A 71 -4.78 -12.16 9.07
CA GLU A 71 -6.12 -11.89 8.55
C GLU A 71 -6.36 -12.60 7.21
N LEU A 72 -5.35 -12.61 6.33
CA LEU A 72 -5.36 -13.37 5.08
C LEU A 72 -5.49 -14.88 5.35
N ASN A 73 -4.72 -15.43 6.30
CA ASN A 73 -4.78 -16.83 6.67
C ASN A 73 -6.14 -17.25 7.25
N LYS A 74 -6.81 -16.35 7.96
CA LYS A 74 -8.17 -16.57 8.48
C LYS A 74 -9.25 -16.36 7.43
N LYS A 75 -8.91 -15.83 6.24
CA LYS A 75 -9.88 -15.39 5.21
C LYS A 75 -10.97 -14.48 5.81
N SER A 76 -10.55 -13.55 6.67
CA SER A 76 -11.44 -12.74 7.50
C SER A 76 -12.11 -11.59 6.75
N ALA A 77 -11.70 -11.33 5.51
CA ALA A 77 -12.25 -10.29 4.64
C ALA A 77 -12.35 -10.76 3.18
N ASP A 78 -13.36 -10.27 2.49
CA ASP A 78 -13.54 -10.46 1.04
C ASP A 78 -12.73 -9.46 0.23
N PHE A 79 -12.41 -8.31 0.81
CA PHE A 79 -11.63 -7.24 0.19
C PHE A 79 -10.64 -6.62 1.18
N ILE A 80 -9.44 -6.38 0.72
CA ILE A 80 -8.38 -5.73 1.51
C ILE A 80 -7.79 -4.59 0.68
N CYS A 81 -7.77 -3.37 1.24
CA CYS A 81 -7.01 -2.25 0.72
C CYS A 81 -5.82 -1.99 1.65
N LEU A 82 -4.63 -2.26 1.15
CA LEU A 82 -3.37 -2.12 1.85
C LEU A 82 -2.50 -1.08 1.16
N ASN A 83 -1.85 -0.21 1.93
CA ASN A 83 -0.85 0.73 1.41
C ASN A 83 0.47 0.59 2.17
N PHE A 84 1.57 0.57 1.41
CA PHE A 84 2.93 0.77 1.89
C PHE A 84 3.36 2.20 1.57
N ALA A 85 3.65 3.00 2.59
CA ALA A 85 3.96 4.42 2.44
C ALA A 85 5.41 4.71 2.00
N ASN A 86 6.27 3.71 2.07
CA ASN A 86 7.72 3.86 2.07
C ASN A 86 8.28 4.62 0.86
N ALA A 87 7.95 4.18 -0.37
CA ALA A 87 8.51 4.76 -1.57
C ALA A 87 8.15 6.25 -1.73
N ASP A 88 6.92 6.64 -1.35
CA ASP A 88 6.49 8.03 -1.39
C ASP A 88 7.14 8.86 -0.26
N MET A 89 6.98 8.42 0.98
CA MET A 89 7.43 9.20 2.15
C MET A 89 8.95 9.36 2.20
N VAL A 90 9.71 8.34 1.84
CA VAL A 90 11.17 8.41 1.75
C VAL A 90 11.60 9.18 0.50
N GLY A 91 10.90 9.01 -0.62
CA GLY A 91 11.14 9.76 -1.85
C GLY A 91 11.09 11.27 -1.65
N HIS A 92 10.15 11.76 -0.83
CA HIS A 92 10.05 13.18 -0.47
C HIS A 92 11.28 13.74 0.27
N THR A 93 12.14 12.90 0.84
CA THR A 93 13.38 13.37 1.49
C THR A 93 14.47 13.74 0.50
N GLY A 94 14.40 13.23 -0.73
CA GLY A 94 15.42 13.43 -1.77
C GLY A 94 16.67 12.56 -1.57
N ASP A 95 16.72 11.69 -0.55
CA ASP A 95 17.82 10.76 -0.32
C ASP A 95 17.63 9.51 -1.19
N PHE A 96 18.46 9.39 -2.23
CA PHE A 96 18.38 8.30 -3.20
C PHE A 96 18.66 6.93 -2.56
N GLU A 97 19.68 6.83 -1.73
CA GLU A 97 20.06 5.56 -1.08
C GLU A 97 18.99 5.09 -0.09
N ALA A 98 18.37 6.02 0.62
CA ALA A 98 17.24 5.71 1.48
C ALA A 98 16.03 5.26 0.66
N ALA A 99 15.74 5.89 -0.47
CA ALA A 99 14.65 5.49 -1.36
C ALA A 99 14.86 4.08 -1.92
N VAL A 100 16.09 3.70 -2.29
CA VAL A 100 16.41 2.31 -2.69
C VAL A 100 16.07 1.33 -1.57
N LYS A 101 16.51 1.60 -0.33
CA LYS A 101 16.22 0.75 0.82
C LYS A 101 14.72 0.66 1.13
N ALA A 102 14.00 1.77 0.93
CA ALA A 102 12.55 1.81 1.08
C ALA A 102 11.86 0.87 0.07
N CYS A 103 12.27 0.92 -1.20
CA CYS A 103 11.75 0.04 -2.25
C CYS A 103 12.08 -1.44 -1.98
N GLU A 104 13.30 -1.74 -1.55
CA GLU A 104 13.70 -3.11 -1.16
C GLU A 104 12.88 -3.65 0.02
N ALA A 105 12.57 -2.81 0.99
CA ALA A 105 11.70 -3.19 2.11
C ALA A 105 10.27 -3.49 1.66
N VAL A 106 9.72 -2.63 0.77
CA VAL A 106 8.38 -2.83 0.18
C VAL A 106 8.34 -4.11 -0.66
N ASP A 107 9.36 -4.37 -1.47
CA ASP A 107 9.44 -5.58 -2.30
C ASP A 107 9.35 -6.86 -1.45
N LYS A 108 10.17 -6.96 -0.39
CA LYS A 108 10.14 -8.07 0.57
C LYS A 108 8.78 -8.21 1.27
N CYS A 109 8.19 -7.10 1.67
CA CYS A 109 6.89 -7.08 2.33
C CYS A 109 5.77 -7.49 1.38
N ALA A 110 5.80 -6.97 0.14
CA ALA A 110 4.85 -7.31 -0.91
C ALA A 110 4.92 -8.79 -1.28
N GLU A 111 6.13 -9.35 -1.44
CA GLU A 111 6.32 -10.79 -1.67
C GLU A 111 5.62 -11.63 -0.59
N SER A 112 5.82 -11.30 0.68
CA SER A 112 5.20 -12.01 1.79
C SER A 112 3.68 -11.94 1.77
N VAL A 113 3.12 -10.74 1.56
CA VAL A 113 1.66 -10.52 1.50
C VAL A 113 1.05 -11.22 0.30
N ILE A 114 1.66 -11.07 -0.89
CA ILE A 114 1.17 -11.67 -2.14
C ILE A 114 1.15 -13.19 -2.03
N ASN A 115 2.24 -13.81 -1.56
CA ASN A 115 2.31 -15.26 -1.39
C ASN A 115 1.23 -15.76 -0.41
N THR A 116 1.10 -15.12 0.74
CA THR A 116 0.07 -15.47 1.73
C THR A 116 -1.34 -15.31 1.14
N ALA A 117 -1.59 -14.23 0.41
CA ALA A 117 -2.89 -13.98 -0.23
C ALA A 117 -3.21 -15.05 -1.29
N LEU A 118 -2.25 -15.38 -2.17
CA LEU A 118 -2.40 -16.42 -3.20
C LEU A 118 -2.65 -17.81 -2.60
N GLU A 119 -1.96 -18.15 -1.51
CA GLU A 119 -2.17 -19.43 -0.81
C GLU A 119 -3.58 -19.54 -0.23
N ASN A 120 -4.19 -18.40 0.09
CA ASN A 120 -5.54 -18.32 0.64
C ASN A 120 -6.64 -18.05 -0.40
N GLY A 121 -6.28 -18.01 -1.70
CA GLY A 121 -7.24 -17.91 -2.80
C GLY A 121 -7.70 -16.49 -3.11
N TYR A 122 -6.92 -15.49 -2.71
CA TYR A 122 -7.15 -14.10 -3.11
C TYR A 122 -6.55 -13.83 -4.49
N THR A 123 -7.22 -12.99 -5.25
CA THR A 123 -6.67 -12.30 -6.42
C THR A 123 -6.07 -10.98 -5.96
N ILE A 124 -4.89 -10.61 -6.43
CA ILE A 124 -4.18 -9.41 -6.00
C ILE A 124 -4.03 -8.42 -7.15
N ILE A 125 -4.25 -7.15 -6.87
CA ILE A 125 -3.89 -6.03 -7.74
C ILE A 125 -2.83 -5.21 -7.03
N VAL A 126 -1.65 -5.07 -7.68
CA VAL A 126 -0.58 -4.19 -7.21
C VAL A 126 -0.58 -2.96 -8.09
N ILE A 127 -0.72 -1.80 -7.48
CA ILE A 127 -0.75 -0.49 -8.15
C ILE A 127 0.00 0.55 -7.31
N ALA A 128 0.29 1.70 -7.91
CA ALA A 128 0.61 2.92 -7.18
C ALA A 128 -0.45 4.00 -7.48
N ASP A 129 -0.63 4.96 -6.58
CA ASP A 129 -1.52 6.10 -6.75
C ASP A 129 -0.89 7.22 -7.59
N HIS A 130 0.43 7.34 -7.57
CA HIS A 130 1.26 8.28 -8.35
C HIS A 130 2.71 7.82 -8.34
N GLY A 131 3.54 8.46 -9.15
CA GLY A 131 4.99 8.30 -9.10
C GLY A 131 5.64 9.27 -8.10
N ASN A 132 6.79 8.89 -7.56
CA ASN A 132 7.67 9.69 -6.71
C ASN A 132 9.11 9.16 -6.82
N SER A 133 9.42 8.01 -6.21
CA SER A 133 10.75 7.38 -6.23
C SER A 133 11.19 6.84 -7.59
N ASP A 134 10.32 6.88 -8.59
CA ASP A 134 10.64 6.57 -9.98
C ASP A 134 11.52 7.64 -10.66
N MET A 135 11.60 8.85 -10.05
CA MET A 135 12.45 9.95 -10.51
C MET A 135 12.97 10.73 -9.31
N MET A 136 14.14 10.34 -8.82
CA MET A 136 14.77 10.94 -7.63
C MET A 136 15.76 12.07 -7.95
N ILE A 137 16.15 12.24 -9.21
CA ILE A 137 17.17 13.20 -9.63
C ILE A 137 16.62 13.98 -10.83
N ASN A 138 16.65 15.31 -10.73
CA ASN A 138 16.29 16.22 -11.82
C ASN A 138 17.40 16.26 -12.91
N GLU A 139 17.07 16.81 -14.08
CA GLU A 139 18.04 16.94 -15.20
C GLU A 139 19.27 17.78 -14.85
N ASP A 140 19.14 18.71 -13.91
CA ASP A 140 20.25 19.56 -13.40
C ASP A 140 21.09 18.87 -12.31
N GLY A 141 20.77 17.61 -11.96
CA GLY A 141 21.44 16.82 -10.93
C GLY A 141 20.96 17.09 -9.49
N SER A 142 20.00 17.99 -9.31
CA SER A 142 19.41 18.24 -7.99
C SER A 142 18.44 17.11 -7.58
N PRO A 143 18.24 16.86 -6.26
CA PRO A 143 17.23 15.91 -5.82
C PRO A 143 15.83 16.31 -6.27
N ASN A 144 15.06 15.35 -6.79
CA ASN A 144 13.63 15.51 -6.98
C ASN A 144 12.89 14.96 -5.76
N THR A 145 12.04 15.78 -5.16
CA THR A 145 11.25 15.42 -3.98
C THR A 145 9.72 15.52 -4.24
N ALA A 146 9.34 15.75 -5.50
CA ALA A 146 7.95 15.92 -5.89
C ALA A 146 7.37 14.64 -6.51
N HIS A 147 6.05 14.56 -6.53
CA HIS A 147 5.37 13.52 -7.29
C HIS A 147 5.62 13.69 -8.79
N THR A 148 5.66 12.57 -9.51
CA THR A 148 5.78 12.55 -10.97
C THR A 148 4.44 12.27 -11.62
N THR A 149 4.33 12.61 -12.90
CA THR A 149 3.18 12.26 -13.75
C THR A 149 3.44 11.04 -14.61
N ASN A 150 4.50 10.29 -14.30
CA ASN A 150 4.83 9.05 -14.99
C ASN A 150 3.72 8.01 -14.80
N LEU A 151 3.59 7.13 -15.78
CA LEU A 151 2.66 6.01 -15.67
C LEU A 151 3.09 5.07 -14.55
N VAL A 152 2.14 4.68 -13.73
CA VAL A 152 2.34 3.73 -12.62
C VAL A 152 2.07 2.29 -13.08
N PRO A 153 2.71 1.28 -12.47
CA PRO A 153 2.42 -0.11 -12.79
C PRO A 153 0.99 -0.49 -12.36
N PHE A 154 0.37 -1.38 -13.14
CA PHE A 154 -0.83 -2.10 -12.77
C PHE A 154 -0.59 -3.58 -12.99
N ILE A 155 -0.47 -4.35 -11.91
CA ILE A 155 -0.11 -5.77 -11.95
C ILE A 155 -1.25 -6.58 -11.33
N LEU A 156 -1.82 -7.48 -12.12
CA LEU A 156 -2.80 -8.46 -11.66
C LEU A 156 -2.11 -9.79 -11.39
N VAL A 157 -2.29 -10.33 -10.19
CA VAL A 157 -1.72 -11.64 -9.78
C VAL A 157 -2.85 -12.56 -9.36
N ASP A 158 -2.98 -13.68 -10.08
CA ASP A 158 -3.98 -14.71 -9.81
C ASP A 158 -3.41 -16.10 -10.13
N LYS A 159 -3.77 -17.11 -9.33
CA LYS A 159 -3.31 -18.50 -9.55
C LYS A 159 -4.06 -19.24 -10.63
N THR A 160 -5.29 -18.88 -10.86
CA THR A 160 -6.25 -19.68 -11.65
C THR A 160 -6.54 -19.09 -13.02
N GLU A 161 -6.46 -17.78 -13.13
CA GLU A 161 -6.88 -17.06 -14.34
C GLU A 161 -5.68 -16.45 -15.07
N LYS A 162 -5.52 -16.77 -16.35
CA LYS A 162 -4.63 -16.05 -17.26
C LYS A 162 -5.42 -14.91 -17.90
N ILE A 163 -5.40 -13.75 -17.25
CA ILE A 163 -6.08 -12.55 -17.75
C ILE A 163 -5.06 -11.70 -18.53
N THR A 164 -5.41 -11.33 -19.76
CA THR A 164 -4.66 -10.32 -20.51
C THR A 164 -5.34 -8.98 -20.29
N LEU A 165 -4.62 -8.06 -19.66
CA LEU A 165 -5.07 -6.68 -19.52
C LEU A 165 -4.93 -5.97 -20.86
N LYS A 166 -5.96 -5.21 -21.23
CA LYS A 166 -6.02 -4.44 -22.48
C LYS A 166 -5.75 -2.98 -22.22
#